data_00127e94001a1437f04b118b114a8f78
#
_entry.id   00127e94001a1437f04b118b114a8f78
#
_cell.length_a   1.000
_cell.length_b   1.000
_cell.length_c   1.000
_cell.angle_alpha   90.00
_cell.angle_beta   90.00
_cell.angle_gamma   90.00
#
_symmetry.space_group_name_H-M   'P 1'
#
loop_
_entity.id
_entity.type
_entity.pdbx_description
1 polymer ?
#
loop_
_entity_poly.entity_id
_entity_poly.type
_entity_poly.pdbx_seq_one_letter_code
_entity_poly.pdbx_strand_id
1 'polypeptide(L)'
;RFGKDQFEVTVTYPRPITVHIVGEVMNSGSFTMPAVNTAFNALAAAGGPSDIGSVRNIKIIRPGGKNKEMDIYEYLLDPTITKDYYLQDHDIIHVEVAEKLISVQGAVRRPFKYELEPNEQLKDLIKYAGGLQPNAYRGNFQVKRFVNDSEKIIDVNYGELVNSTSDFNLNGGDAVVIGVIPKPYKNFVEITGSVDLPGRYELEAGMTISKLIEKGVLAEGSRTDIAYLLRTSDEGILRYSKINIKDAITNVQSSDNIVLQPKDKLVILSSKNYTDQYEIAISGAVRTPSTYKYNTGDSLKINDLITLAGGLKEEATDFAYVYRK
;
A
#
# COMPACT_ATOMS: atom_id res chain seq x y z
N ARG A 1 -28.88 -65.87 -13.87
CA ARG A 1 -29.34 -64.45 -13.97
C ARG A 1 -29.06 -63.79 -12.64
N PHE A 2 -28.16 -62.82 -12.65
CA PHE A 2 -27.91 -61.97 -11.51
C PHE A 2 -28.97 -60.88 -11.45
N GLY A 3 -29.45 -60.52 -10.26
CA GLY A 3 -30.36 -59.38 -10.07
C GLY A 3 -29.67 -58.08 -10.47
N LYS A 4 -30.42 -57.06 -10.89
CA LYS A 4 -29.90 -55.75 -11.31
C LYS A 4 -29.06 -55.04 -10.26
N ASP A 5 -29.17 -55.42 -9.00
CA ASP A 5 -28.49 -54.77 -7.84
C ASP A 5 -27.30 -55.55 -7.33
N GLN A 6 -26.78 -56.55 -8.10
CA GLN A 6 -25.70 -57.44 -7.64
C GLN A 6 -24.33 -57.19 -8.25
N PHE A 7 -24.17 -56.16 -9.05
CA PHE A 7 -22.84 -55.80 -9.56
C PHE A 7 -22.67 -54.29 -9.66
N GLU A 8 -21.53 -53.85 -9.24
CA GLU A 8 -21.05 -52.50 -9.38
C GLU A 8 -19.95 -52.50 -10.46
N VAL A 9 -20.04 -51.53 -11.39
CA VAL A 9 -19.02 -51.35 -12.42
C VAL A 9 -18.25 -50.10 -12.07
N THR A 10 -16.98 -50.25 -11.64
CA THR A 10 -16.10 -49.15 -11.32
C THR A 10 -14.98 -49.11 -12.35
N VAL A 11 -14.73 -47.90 -12.90
CA VAL A 11 -13.56 -47.65 -13.77
C VAL A 11 -12.34 -47.45 -12.89
N THR A 12 -11.46 -48.45 -12.89
CA THR A 12 -10.25 -48.43 -12.01
C THR A 12 -9.13 -47.59 -12.60
N TYR A 13 -8.97 -47.59 -13.95
CA TYR A 13 -7.97 -46.80 -14.66
C TYR A 13 -8.55 -46.24 -15.96
N PRO A 14 -8.52 -44.90 -16.17
CA PRO A 14 -8.87 -44.32 -17.45
C PRO A 14 -7.80 -44.69 -18.47
N ARG A 15 -8.22 -45.01 -19.72
CA ARG A 15 -7.26 -45.31 -20.78
C ARG A 15 -6.35 -44.12 -21.07
N PRO A 16 -5.07 -44.28 -21.34
CA PRO A 16 -4.22 -43.23 -21.83
C PRO A 16 -4.64 -42.79 -23.24
N ILE A 17 -4.52 -41.50 -23.51
CA ILE A 17 -4.65 -40.86 -24.82
C ILE A 17 -3.41 -40.05 -25.11
N THR A 18 -3.07 -39.92 -26.38
CA THR A 18 -2.00 -39.01 -26.83
C THR A 18 -2.61 -37.81 -27.52
N VAL A 19 -2.26 -36.63 -27.04
CA VAL A 19 -2.69 -35.35 -27.62
C VAL A 19 -1.48 -34.55 -28.09
N HIS A 20 -1.67 -33.73 -29.11
CA HIS A 20 -0.61 -32.90 -29.67
C HIS A 20 -0.87 -31.44 -29.32
N ILE A 21 0.13 -30.77 -28.76
CA ILE A 21 0.02 -29.35 -28.37
C ILE A 21 1.03 -28.57 -29.22
N VAL A 22 0.54 -27.61 -29.99
CA VAL A 22 1.31 -26.86 -30.98
C VAL A 22 0.98 -25.38 -30.99
N GLY A 23 1.81 -24.58 -31.62
CA GLY A 23 1.67 -23.11 -31.68
C GLY A 23 2.39 -22.42 -30.56
N GLU A 24 1.84 -21.31 -30.10
CA GLU A 24 2.42 -20.40 -29.10
C GLU A 24 2.22 -20.92 -27.66
N VAL A 25 2.92 -21.99 -27.31
CA VAL A 25 2.95 -22.63 -25.99
C VAL A 25 4.37 -22.72 -25.45
N MET A 26 4.53 -22.83 -24.15
CA MET A 26 5.84 -22.94 -23.52
C MET A 26 6.57 -24.21 -23.95
N ASN A 27 5.88 -25.34 -24.01
CA ASN A 27 6.43 -26.63 -24.48
C ASN A 27 5.49 -27.28 -25.49
N SER A 28 5.81 -27.18 -26.77
CA SER A 28 5.09 -27.87 -27.82
C SER A 28 5.51 -29.35 -27.91
N GLY A 29 4.59 -30.23 -28.29
CA GLY A 29 4.88 -31.65 -28.44
C GLY A 29 3.68 -32.55 -28.27
N SER A 30 3.97 -33.86 -28.13
CA SER A 30 2.96 -34.90 -27.87
C SER A 30 2.95 -35.25 -26.39
N PHE A 31 1.78 -35.25 -25.80
CA PHE A 31 1.57 -35.52 -24.39
C PHE A 31 0.65 -36.74 -24.22
N THR A 32 1.09 -37.68 -23.39
CA THR A 32 0.27 -38.84 -23.03
C THR A 32 -0.37 -38.57 -21.66
N MET A 33 -1.68 -38.68 -21.59
CA MET A 33 -2.44 -38.38 -20.39
C MET A 33 -3.70 -39.27 -20.29
N PRO A 34 -4.32 -39.38 -19.09
CA PRO A 34 -5.59 -40.07 -18.92
C PRO A 34 -6.71 -39.41 -19.73
N ALA A 35 -7.62 -40.21 -20.35
CA ALA A 35 -8.74 -39.72 -21.16
C ALA A 35 -9.78 -38.86 -20.42
N VAL A 36 -9.68 -38.74 -19.10
CA VAL A 36 -10.53 -37.86 -18.28
C VAL A 36 -10.01 -36.41 -18.24
N ASN A 37 -8.83 -36.14 -18.83
CA ASN A 37 -8.27 -34.80 -18.86
C ASN A 37 -8.94 -33.92 -19.91
N THR A 38 -9.01 -32.63 -19.59
CA THR A 38 -9.53 -31.59 -20.45
C THR A 38 -8.39 -30.90 -21.20
N ALA A 39 -8.74 -30.10 -22.22
CA ALA A 39 -7.77 -29.27 -22.94
C ALA A 39 -7.04 -28.29 -22.00
N PHE A 40 -7.70 -27.80 -20.94
CA PHE A 40 -7.07 -26.97 -19.93
C PHE A 40 -5.95 -27.71 -19.18
N ASN A 41 -6.20 -28.98 -18.77
CA ASN A 41 -5.18 -29.78 -18.09
C ASN A 41 -4.00 -30.09 -18.99
N ALA A 42 -4.26 -30.35 -20.26
CA ALA A 42 -3.22 -30.61 -21.25
C ALA A 42 -2.36 -29.36 -21.51
N LEU A 43 -3.00 -28.22 -21.65
CA LEU A 43 -2.30 -26.93 -21.82
C LEU A 43 -1.45 -26.58 -20.59
N ALA A 44 -1.98 -26.83 -19.39
CA ALA A 44 -1.22 -26.65 -18.14
C ALA A 44 0.01 -27.59 -18.08
N ALA A 45 -0.12 -28.84 -18.54
CA ALA A 45 1.01 -29.77 -18.64
C ALA A 45 2.08 -29.32 -19.63
N ALA A 46 1.68 -28.59 -20.69
CA ALA A 46 2.61 -27.95 -21.65
C ALA A 46 3.22 -26.63 -21.12
N GLY A 47 2.91 -26.21 -19.88
CA GLY A 47 3.39 -24.96 -19.28
C GLY A 47 2.54 -23.73 -19.63
N GLY A 48 1.41 -23.91 -20.32
CA GLY A 48 0.51 -22.85 -20.76
C GLY A 48 0.91 -22.19 -22.08
N PRO A 49 0.15 -21.17 -22.54
CA PRO A 49 0.51 -20.31 -23.65
C PRO A 49 1.82 -19.56 -23.39
N SER A 50 2.55 -19.25 -24.46
CA SER A 50 3.74 -18.38 -24.39
C SER A 50 3.36 -16.92 -24.09
N ASP A 51 4.35 -16.03 -23.90
CA ASP A 51 4.14 -14.60 -23.65
C ASP A 51 3.36 -13.86 -24.76
N ILE A 52 3.32 -14.45 -25.95
CA ILE A 52 2.60 -13.94 -27.12
C ILE A 52 1.46 -14.88 -27.56
N GLY A 53 1.27 -16.00 -26.86
CA GLY A 53 0.22 -16.97 -27.16
C GLY A 53 -1.15 -16.49 -26.70
N SER A 54 -2.16 -16.76 -27.54
CA SER A 54 -3.53 -16.44 -27.20
C SER A 54 -4.04 -17.29 -26.04
N VAL A 55 -4.68 -16.65 -25.08
CA VAL A 55 -5.43 -17.30 -24.00
C VAL A 55 -6.94 -17.34 -24.28
N ARG A 56 -7.36 -16.70 -25.39
CA ARG A 56 -8.77 -16.52 -25.78
C ARG A 56 -9.14 -17.35 -27.02
N ASN A 57 -8.19 -17.61 -27.91
CA ASN A 57 -8.41 -18.32 -29.16
C ASN A 57 -7.58 -19.59 -29.22
N ILE A 58 -7.97 -20.59 -28.41
CA ILE A 58 -7.32 -21.89 -28.36
C ILE A 58 -8.18 -22.90 -29.10
N LYS A 59 -7.65 -23.45 -30.22
CA LYS A 59 -8.37 -24.38 -31.05
C LYS A 59 -8.09 -25.84 -30.66
N ILE A 60 -9.14 -26.59 -30.43
CA ILE A 60 -9.08 -28.03 -30.21
C ILE A 60 -9.55 -28.67 -31.49
N ILE A 61 -8.61 -29.20 -32.26
CA ILE A 61 -8.84 -29.81 -33.59
C ILE A 61 -8.94 -31.31 -33.40
N ARG A 62 -10.08 -31.88 -33.76
CA ARG A 62 -10.36 -33.31 -33.63
C ARG A 62 -10.39 -33.97 -34.99
N PRO A 63 -9.45 -34.88 -35.29
CA PRO A 63 -9.45 -35.63 -36.55
C PRO A 63 -10.78 -36.36 -36.75
N GLY A 64 -11.51 -36.06 -37.85
CA GLY A 64 -12.80 -36.66 -38.15
C GLY A 64 -13.97 -36.24 -37.25
N GLY A 65 -13.77 -35.28 -36.34
CA GLY A 65 -14.77 -34.75 -35.44
C GLY A 65 -15.04 -33.25 -35.62
N LYS A 66 -15.78 -32.67 -34.66
CA LYS A 66 -16.00 -31.21 -34.63
C LYS A 66 -14.88 -30.52 -33.86
N ASN A 67 -14.34 -29.48 -34.45
CA ASN A 67 -13.41 -28.57 -33.73
C ASN A 67 -14.16 -27.79 -32.64
N LYS A 68 -13.44 -27.47 -31.59
CA LYS A 68 -13.91 -26.63 -30.49
C LYS A 68 -12.94 -25.46 -30.31
N GLU A 69 -13.44 -24.36 -29.79
CA GLU A 69 -12.64 -23.21 -29.37
C GLU A 69 -12.76 -23.04 -27.87
N MET A 70 -11.63 -22.75 -27.20
CA MET A 70 -11.55 -22.58 -25.76
C MET A 70 -11.03 -21.18 -25.46
N ASP A 71 -11.77 -20.44 -24.66
CA ASP A 71 -11.39 -19.16 -24.06
C ASP A 71 -11.13 -19.38 -22.56
N ILE A 72 -9.88 -19.17 -22.12
CA ILE A 72 -9.51 -19.33 -20.71
C ILE A 72 -10.19 -18.28 -19.84
N TYR A 73 -10.47 -17.08 -20.37
CA TYR A 73 -11.15 -16.03 -19.60
C TYR A 73 -12.58 -16.42 -19.21
N GLU A 74 -13.28 -17.17 -20.06
CA GLU A 74 -14.59 -17.72 -19.69
C GLU A 74 -14.49 -18.54 -18.40
N TYR A 75 -13.50 -19.41 -18.26
CA TYR A 75 -13.26 -20.20 -17.05
C TYR A 75 -12.92 -19.37 -15.82
N LEU A 76 -12.12 -18.31 -16.03
CA LEU A 76 -11.67 -17.46 -14.91
C LEU A 76 -12.76 -16.53 -14.39
N LEU A 77 -13.71 -16.16 -15.25
CA LEU A 77 -14.73 -15.15 -14.94
C LEU A 77 -16.07 -15.78 -14.54
N ASP A 78 -16.38 -16.91 -15.10
CA ASP A 78 -17.64 -17.64 -14.83
C ASP A 78 -17.36 -19.13 -14.56
N PRO A 79 -17.18 -19.53 -13.29
CA PRO A 79 -16.93 -20.91 -12.91
C PRO A 79 -18.16 -21.83 -13.14
N THR A 80 -19.31 -21.28 -13.51
CA THR A 80 -20.54 -22.06 -13.81
C THR A 80 -20.58 -22.55 -15.24
N ILE A 81 -19.64 -22.14 -16.10
CA ILE A 81 -19.58 -22.58 -17.49
C ILE A 81 -19.30 -24.07 -17.54
N THR A 82 -20.26 -24.82 -18.12
CA THR A 82 -20.21 -26.27 -18.26
C THR A 82 -19.71 -26.71 -19.66
N LYS A 83 -18.93 -25.87 -20.33
CA LYS A 83 -18.35 -26.25 -21.63
C LYS A 83 -17.45 -27.47 -21.48
N ASP A 84 -17.77 -28.52 -22.24
CA ASP A 84 -17.03 -29.77 -22.23
C ASP A 84 -15.84 -29.71 -23.19
N TYR A 85 -14.65 -29.63 -22.63
CA TYR A 85 -13.37 -29.63 -23.34
C TYR A 85 -12.58 -30.94 -23.12
N TYR A 86 -13.29 -32.08 -22.84
CA TYR A 86 -12.63 -33.37 -22.74
C TYR A 86 -11.96 -33.74 -24.04
N LEU A 87 -10.74 -34.25 -23.90
CA LEU A 87 -9.90 -34.64 -25.00
C LEU A 87 -10.14 -36.08 -25.49
N GLN A 88 -9.87 -36.30 -26.73
CA GLN A 88 -9.83 -37.64 -27.33
C GLN A 88 -8.43 -37.92 -27.84
N ASP A 89 -8.17 -39.18 -28.14
CA ASP A 89 -6.90 -39.64 -28.69
C ASP A 89 -6.64 -38.94 -30.05
N HIS A 90 -5.40 -38.42 -30.21
CA HIS A 90 -4.95 -37.64 -31.36
C HIS A 90 -5.63 -36.26 -31.54
N ASP A 91 -6.30 -35.71 -30.53
CA ASP A 91 -6.71 -34.32 -30.58
C ASP A 91 -5.48 -33.39 -30.64
N ILE A 92 -5.59 -32.31 -31.40
CA ILE A 92 -4.56 -31.28 -31.52
C ILE A 92 -5.05 -30.02 -30.81
N ILE A 93 -4.29 -29.53 -29.84
CA ILE A 93 -4.51 -28.23 -29.19
C ILE A 93 -3.58 -27.24 -29.88
N HIS A 94 -4.14 -26.26 -30.57
CA HIS A 94 -3.40 -25.23 -31.29
C HIS A 94 -3.63 -23.88 -30.64
N VAL A 95 -2.55 -23.25 -30.14
CA VAL A 95 -2.54 -21.92 -29.57
C VAL A 95 -2.03 -20.94 -30.61
N GLU A 96 -2.85 -19.97 -30.98
CA GLU A 96 -2.47 -18.94 -31.96
C GLU A 96 -1.71 -17.80 -31.29
N VAL A 97 -1.15 -16.87 -32.06
CA VAL A 97 -0.59 -15.62 -31.58
C VAL A 97 -1.74 -14.71 -31.12
N ALA A 98 -1.61 -14.10 -29.96
CA ALA A 98 -2.59 -13.14 -29.46
C ALA A 98 -2.54 -11.83 -30.27
N GLU A 99 -3.68 -11.38 -30.78
CA GLU A 99 -3.74 -10.20 -31.64
C GLU A 99 -3.73 -8.88 -30.91
N LYS A 100 -4.41 -8.79 -29.74
CA LYS A 100 -4.62 -7.54 -28.99
C LYS A 100 -4.19 -7.70 -27.55
N LEU A 101 -2.87 -7.72 -27.32
CA LEU A 101 -2.26 -7.75 -25.97
C LEU A 101 -2.08 -6.33 -25.43
N ILE A 102 -2.61 -6.07 -24.25
CA ILE A 102 -2.55 -4.80 -23.56
C ILE A 102 -1.90 -5.01 -22.19
N SER A 103 -0.92 -4.18 -21.84
CA SER A 103 -0.37 -4.19 -20.48
C SER A 103 -1.11 -3.19 -19.59
N VAL A 104 -1.36 -3.57 -18.33
CA VAL A 104 -1.90 -2.65 -17.32
C VAL A 104 -1.04 -2.64 -16.09
N GLN A 105 -0.74 -1.45 -15.55
CA GLN A 105 0.18 -1.22 -14.44
C GLN A 105 -0.36 -0.16 -13.47
N GLY A 106 0.22 -0.12 -12.27
CA GLY A 106 -0.12 0.87 -11.24
C GLY A 106 -1.26 0.43 -10.33
N ALA A 107 -2.20 1.34 -10.05
CA ALA A 107 -3.23 1.14 -9.03
C ALA A 107 -4.40 0.27 -9.50
N VAL A 108 -4.11 -0.93 -9.98
CA VAL A 108 -5.04 -1.98 -10.38
C VAL A 108 -4.80 -3.22 -9.52
N ARG A 109 -5.80 -4.07 -9.33
CA ARG A 109 -5.67 -5.23 -8.44
C ARG A 109 -4.73 -6.29 -8.96
N ARG A 110 -4.74 -6.54 -10.28
CA ARG A 110 -3.88 -7.52 -10.95
C ARG A 110 -3.16 -6.85 -12.13
N PRO A 111 -2.00 -6.20 -11.89
CA PRO A 111 -1.19 -5.63 -12.96
C PRO A 111 -0.54 -6.74 -13.77
N PHE A 112 -0.93 -6.86 -15.03
CA PHE A 112 -0.44 -7.89 -15.94
C PHE A 112 -0.69 -7.51 -17.41
N LYS A 113 -0.36 -8.40 -18.35
CA LYS A 113 -0.79 -8.32 -19.74
C LYS A 113 -2.10 -9.07 -19.92
N TYR A 114 -3.04 -8.47 -20.63
CA TYR A 114 -4.34 -9.04 -20.94
C TYR A 114 -4.58 -9.06 -22.43
N GLU A 115 -5.15 -10.14 -22.91
CA GLU A 115 -5.65 -10.25 -24.26
C GLU A 115 -7.09 -9.76 -24.32
N LEU A 116 -7.37 -8.82 -25.22
CA LEU A 116 -8.71 -8.31 -25.47
C LEU A 116 -9.22 -8.78 -26.83
N GLU A 117 -10.51 -9.07 -26.88
CA GLU A 117 -11.21 -9.26 -28.16
C GLU A 117 -11.32 -7.93 -28.92
N PRO A 118 -11.53 -7.96 -30.26
CA PRO A 118 -11.60 -6.73 -31.07
C PRO A 118 -12.60 -5.68 -30.58
N ASN A 119 -13.72 -6.12 -30.04
CA ASN A 119 -14.82 -5.28 -29.51
C ASN A 119 -14.67 -4.88 -28.03
N GLU A 120 -13.72 -5.46 -27.32
CA GLU A 120 -13.45 -5.15 -25.92
C GLU A 120 -12.59 -3.89 -25.78
N GLN A 121 -12.85 -3.12 -24.73
CA GLN A 121 -12.32 -1.78 -24.53
C GLN A 121 -11.71 -1.62 -23.11
N LEU A 122 -11.45 -0.41 -22.69
CA LEU A 122 -10.78 -0.10 -21.41
C LEU A 122 -11.55 -0.63 -20.19
N LYS A 123 -12.90 -0.56 -20.19
CA LYS A 123 -13.70 -1.07 -19.06
C LYS A 123 -13.55 -2.58 -18.91
N ASP A 124 -13.47 -3.31 -20.03
CA ASP A 124 -13.27 -4.76 -20.02
C ASP A 124 -11.87 -5.11 -19.49
N LEU A 125 -10.83 -4.37 -19.93
CA LEU A 125 -9.48 -4.52 -19.39
C LEU A 125 -9.46 -4.38 -17.86
N ILE A 126 -10.10 -3.33 -17.34
CA ILE A 126 -10.17 -3.08 -15.90
C ILE A 126 -10.93 -4.20 -15.18
N LYS A 127 -12.01 -4.72 -15.78
CA LYS A 127 -12.75 -5.87 -15.24
C LYS A 127 -11.86 -7.11 -15.17
N TYR A 128 -11.12 -7.43 -16.23
CA TYR A 128 -10.18 -8.56 -16.26
C TYR A 128 -9.04 -8.41 -15.27
N ALA A 129 -8.56 -7.18 -15.08
CA ALA A 129 -7.57 -6.86 -14.06
C ALA A 129 -8.13 -6.91 -12.61
N GLY A 130 -9.38 -7.33 -12.42
CA GLY A 130 -10.03 -7.47 -11.10
C GLY A 130 -10.51 -6.15 -10.51
N GLY A 131 -10.52 -5.08 -11.30
CA GLY A 131 -10.90 -3.73 -10.88
C GLY A 131 -9.74 -2.91 -10.32
N LEU A 132 -10.06 -1.70 -9.93
CA LEU A 132 -9.11 -0.72 -9.40
C LEU A 132 -8.79 -0.97 -7.93
N GLN A 133 -7.61 -0.55 -7.50
CA GLN A 133 -7.30 -0.42 -6.09
C GLN A 133 -8.07 0.78 -5.49
N PRO A 134 -8.35 0.79 -4.16
CA PRO A 134 -9.11 1.87 -3.52
C PRO A 134 -8.47 3.26 -3.67
N ASN A 135 -7.14 3.31 -3.80
CA ASN A 135 -6.36 4.53 -3.96
C ASN A 135 -6.10 4.91 -5.42
N ALA A 136 -6.74 4.26 -6.40
CA ALA A 136 -6.56 4.57 -7.81
C ALA A 136 -7.09 5.97 -8.16
N TYR A 137 -6.29 6.75 -8.87
CA TYR A 137 -6.69 8.06 -9.36
C TYR A 137 -7.45 7.94 -10.68
N ARG A 138 -8.77 8.06 -10.62
CA ARG A 138 -9.67 7.86 -11.76
C ARG A 138 -9.70 9.04 -12.75
N GLY A 139 -9.22 10.21 -12.34
CA GLY A 139 -9.26 11.43 -13.15
C GLY A 139 -8.30 11.40 -14.34
N ASN A 140 -7.25 10.59 -14.28
CA ASN A 140 -6.31 10.47 -15.37
C ASN A 140 -5.66 9.08 -15.40
N PHE A 141 -6.05 8.26 -16.40
CA PHE A 141 -5.31 7.07 -16.81
C PHE A 141 -4.42 7.46 -17.99
N GLN A 142 -3.20 7.02 -18.00
CA GLN A 142 -2.28 7.24 -19.11
C GLN A 142 -2.22 6.00 -19.98
N VAL A 143 -2.59 6.14 -21.25
CA VAL A 143 -2.41 5.11 -22.27
C VAL A 143 -1.22 5.47 -23.12
N LYS A 144 -0.18 4.66 -23.05
CA LYS A 144 1.01 4.76 -23.91
C LYS A 144 0.78 3.90 -25.14
N ARG A 145 0.90 4.52 -26.31
CA ARG A 145 0.65 3.91 -27.62
C ARG A 145 1.72 4.28 -28.60
N PHE A 146 2.19 3.30 -29.35
CA PHE A 146 3.10 3.55 -30.48
C PHE A 146 2.31 3.93 -31.74
N VAL A 147 2.64 5.08 -32.32
CA VAL A 147 2.03 5.60 -33.54
C VAL A 147 3.14 6.19 -34.42
N ASN A 148 3.33 5.66 -35.63
CA ASN A 148 4.34 6.15 -36.58
C ASN A 148 5.74 6.26 -35.94
N ASP A 149 6.23 5.15 -35.38
CA ASP A 149 7.55 5.02 -34.74
C ASP A 149 7.81 5.96 -33.54
N SER A 150 6.75 6.50 -32.97
CA SER A 150 6.81 7.38 -31.79
C SER A 150 5.86 6.93 -30.72
N GLU A 151 6.31 6.96 -29.45
CA GLU A 151 5.43 6.72 -28.31
C GLU A 151 4.61 7.98 -28.01
N LYS A 152 3.30 7.83 -27.92
CA LYS A 152 2.35 8.87 -27.53
C LYS A 152 1.72 8.51 -26.20
N ILE A 153 1.49 9.53 -25.38
CA ILE A 153 0.72 9.44 -24.15
C ILE A 153 -0.67 10.02 -24.42
N ILE A 154 -1.69 9.26 -24.06
CA ILE A 154 -3.09 9.66 -24.19
C ILE A 154 -3.67 9.65 -22.79
N ASP A 155 -4.15 10.80 -22.32
CA ASP A 155 -4.79 10.94 -21.02
C ASP A 155 -6.28 10.60 -21.16
N VAL A 156 -6.76 9.71 -20.28
CA VAL A 156 -8.15 9.21 -20.28
C VAL A 156 -8.78 9.42 -18.91
N ASN A 157 -9.86 10.21 -18.85
CA ASN A 157 -10.63 10.37 -17.62
C ASN A 157 -11.56 9.18 -17.40
N TYR A 158 -11.08 8.17 -16.70
CA TYR A 158 -11.86 6.97 -16.40
C TYR A 158 -13.06 7.23 -15.50
N GLY A 159 -12.99 8.25 -14.63
CA GLY A 159 -14.11 8.66 -13.77
C GLY A 159 -15.34 9.12 -14.57
N GLU A 160 -15.12 9.80 -15.69
CA GLU A 160 -16.19 10.18 -16.61
C GLU A 160 -16.67 8.99 -17.44
N LEU A 161 -15.74 8.15 -17.91
CA LEU A 161 -16.08 6.98 -18.73
C LEU A 161 -16.98 5.99 -17.98
N VAL A 162 -16.75 5.74 -16.70
CA VAL A 162 -17.57 4.79 -15.90
C VAL A 162 -19.02 5.19 -15.88
N ASN A 163 -19.32 6.51 -15.88
CA ASN A 163 -20.68 7.06 -15.81
C ASN A 163 -21.30 7.28 -17.20
N SER A 164 -20.59 6.98 -18.27
CA SER A 164 -21.05 7.14 -19.64
C SER A 164 -21.31 5.82 -20.34
N THR A 165 -22.04 5.84 -21.45
CA THR A 165 -22.23 4.70 -22.36
C THR A 165 -21.03 4.48 -23.28
N SER A 166 -20.17 5.52 -23.44
CA SER A 166 -18.93 5.43 -24.25
C SER A 166 -17.80 4.71 -23.47
N ASP A 167 -16.84 4.21 -24.21
CA ASP A 167 -15.63 3.63 -23.66
C ASP A 167 -14.42 4.04 -24.51
N PHE A 168 -13.21 3.74 -24.01
CA PHE A 168 -11.96 4.06 -24.71
C PHE A 168 -11.43 2.84 -25.44
N ASN A 169 -11.23 3.00 -26.77
CA ASN A 169 -10.72 1.92 -27.61
C ASN A 169 -9.21 1.74 -27.42
N LEU A 170 -8.80 0.52 -27.06
CA LEU A 170 -7.41 0.12 -26.90
C LEU A 170 -6.92 -0.62 -28.15
N ASN A 171 -5.65 -0.43 -28.48
CA ASN A 171 -4.96 -1.11 -29.59
C ASN A 171 -3.96 -2.13 -29.04
N GLY A 172 -3.68 -3.18 -29.80
CA GLY A 172 -2.62 -4.12 -29.45
C GLY A 172 -1.29 -3.39 -29.22
N GLY A 173 -0.59 -3.75 -28.14
CA GLY A 173 0.64 -3.10 -27.71
C GLY A 173 0.47 -1.89 -26.82
N ASP A 174 -0.75 -1.43 -26.54
CA ASP A 174 -0.98 -0.33 -25.58
C ASP A 174 -0.52 -0.71 -24.16
N ALA A 175 -0.02 0.29 -23.42
CA ALA A 175 0.28 0.16 -22.01
C ALA A 175 -0.55 1.16 -21.20
N VAL A 176 -1.45 0.66 -20.35
CA VAL A 176 -2.31 1.46 -19.50
C VAL A 176 -1.67 1.63 -18.13
N VAL A 177 -1.39 2.87 -17.74
CA VAL A 177 -0.80 3.21 -16.43
C VAL A 177 -1.82 3.94 -15.58
N ILE A 178 -2.11 3.38 -14.40
CA ILE A 178 -3.09 3.90 -13.47
C ILE A 178 -2.37 4.48 -12.26
N GLY A 179 -2.42 5.79 -12.10
CA GLY A 179 -1.80 6.49 -10.98
C GLY A 179 -2.56 6.28 -9.66
N VAL A 180 -1.92 6.68 -8.56
CA VAL A 180 -2.55 6.75 -7.23
C VAL A 180 -3.06 8.16 -6.97
N ILE A 181 -4.09 8.29 -6.11
CA ILE A 181 -4.60 9.58 -5.68
C ILE A 181 -3.47 10.38 -5.02
N PRO A 182 -3.05 11.53 -5.56
CA PRO A 182 -2.03 12.35 -4.95
C PRO A 182 -2.57 12.92 -3.63
N LYS A 183 -1.79 12.78 -2.55
CA LYS A 183 -2.15 13.26 -1.21
C LYS A 183 -3.54 12.76 -0.76
N PRO A 184 -3.70 11.46 -0.52
CA PRO A 184 -5.00 10.83 -0.23
C PRO A 184 -5.66 11.38 1.05
N TYR A 185 -4.86 11.90 1.99
CA TYR A 185 -5.37 12.48 3.24
C TYR A 185 -5.54 13.99 3.09
N LYS A 186 -6.76 14.48 3.19
CA LYS A 186 -7.09 15.92 3.19
C LYS A 186 -7.66 16.41 4.51
N ASN A 187 -8.32 15.54 5.26
CA ASN A 187 -9.05 15.85 6.49
C ASN A 187 -8.23 15.53 7.74
N PHE A 188 -7.01 16.00 7.82
CA PHE A 188 -6.17 15.75 9.00
C PHE A 188 -5.55 17.02 9.54
N VAL A 189 -5.21 16.96 10.84
CA VAL A 189 -4.33 17.87 11.55
C VAL A 189 -3.18 17.10 12.14
N GLU A 190 -2.06 17.75 12.40
CA GLU A 190 -0.85 17.10 12.91
C GLU A 190 -0.44 17.75 14.25
N ILE A 191 -0.05 16.92 15.21
CA ILE A 191 0.58 17.36 16.45
C ILE A 191 1.95 16.72 16.59
N THR A 192 2.97 17.51 16.94
CA THR A 192 4.36 17.08 17.06
C THR A 192 5.07 17.79 18.20
N GLY A 193 6.27 17.33 18.53
CA GLY A 193 7.09 17.88 19.61
C GLY A 193 6.88 17.15 20.92
N SER A 194 6.77 17.89 22.04
CA SER A 194 6.66 17.31 23.37
C SER A 194 5.24 16.84 23.70
N VAL A 195 4.84 15.74 23.07
CA VAL A 195 3.57 15.04 23.25
C VAL A 195 3.82 13.53 23.32
N ASP A 196 2.99 12.80 24.06
CA ASP A 196 3.12 11.34 24.21
C ASP A 196 2.68 10.60 22.94
N LEU A 197 1.69 11.14 22.22
CA LEU A 197 1.13 10.54 21.00
C LEU A 197 1.25 11.53 19.82
N PRO A 198 2.48 11.73 19.29
CA PRO A 198 2.66 12.57 18.11
C PRO A 198 2.10 11.88 16.88
N GLY A 199 1.51 12.66 15.95
CA GLY A 199 0.99 12.09 14.71
C GLY A 199 -0.07 12.93 14.04
N ARG A 200 -0.73 12.29 13.07
CA ARG A 200 -1.85 12.88 12.34
C ARG A 200 -3.16 12.36 12.90
N TYR A 201 -4.08 13.27 13.08
CA TYR A 201 -5.40 13.01 13.59
C TYR A 201 -6.46 13.48 12.60
N GLU A 202 -7.59 12.81 12.58
CA GLU A 202 -8.75 13.26 11.81
C GLU A 202 -9.18 14.66 12.25
N LEU A 203 -9.41 15.53 11.28
CA LEU A 203 -10.01 16.83 11.52
C LEU A 203 -11.53 16.69 11.58
N GLU A 204 -12.08 16.75 12.77
CA GLU A 204 -13.51 16.79 13.02
C GLU A 204 -14.08 18.20 12.79
N ALA A 205 -15.38 18.30 12.48
CA ALA A 205 -16.03 19.59 12.31
C ALA A 205 -15.95 20.43 13.59
N GLY A 206 -15.41 21.65 13.49
CA GLY A 206 -15.23 22.55 14.64
C GLY A 206 -14.15 22.12 15.63
N MET A 207 -13.24 21.22 15.26
CA MET A 207 -12.12 20.80 16.10
C MET A 207 -11.22 21.97 16.45
N THR A 208 -10.87 22.12 17.72
CA THR A 208 -10.01 23.20 18.23
C THR A 208 -8.66 22.64 18.69
N ILE A 209 -7.74 23.55 19.02
CA ILE A 209 -6.42 23.21 19.57
C ILE A 209 -6.53 22.36 20.84
N SER A 210 -7.43 22.70 21.77
CA SER A 210 -7.63 21.93 23.02
C SER A 210 -8.01 20.46 22.71
N LYS A 211 -8.91 20.22 21.75
CA LYS A 211 -9.29 18.87 21.33
C LYS A 211 -8.14 18.09 20.67
N LEU A 212 -7.28 18.76 19.91
CA LEU A 212 -6.11 18.13 19.34
C LEU A 212 -5.09 17.73 20.43
N ILE A 213 -4.92 18.59 21.44
CA ILE A 213 -4.03 18.30 22.58
C ILE A 213 -4.56 17.12 23.41
N GLU A 214 -5.88 17.03 23.63
CA GLU A 214 -6.49 15.86 24.29
C GLU A 214 -6.14 14.55 23.56
N LYS A 215 -6.15 14.55 22.22
CA LYS A 215 -5.76 13.38 21.41
C LYS A 215 -4.27 13.10 21.44
N GLY A 216 -3.44 14.14 21.43
CA GLY A 216 -1.98 14.02 21.38
C GLY A 216 -1.32 13.79 22.73
N VAL A 217 -1.98 14.15 23.82
CA VAL A 217 -1.52 14.10 25.22
C VAL A 217 -0.19 14.82 25.43
N LEU A 218 -0.17 15.84 26.25
CA LEU A 218 1.08 16.56 26.55
C LEU A 218 2.05 15.66 27.33
N ALA A 219 3.28 15.55 26.85
CA ALA A 219 4.32 14.82 27.57
C ALA A 219 4.80 15.59 28.81
N GLU A 220 5.41 14.88 29.76
CA GLU A 220 6.04 15.49 30.90
C GLU A 220 7.15 16.48 30.48
N GLY A 221 7.14 17.68 31.01
CA GLY A 221 8.08 18.74 30.66
C GLY A 221 7.72 19.49 29.38
N SER A 222 6.49 19.36 28.88
CA SER A 222 5.99 20.21 27.80
C SER A 222 5.84 21.64 28.24
N ARG A 223 6.19 22.61 27.39
CA ARG A 223 5.88 24.02 27.62
C ARG A 223 4.40 24.29 27.38
N THR A 224 3.74 24.86 28.34
CA THR A 224 2.32 25.22 28.23
C THR A 224 2.09 26.72 27.99
N ASP A 225 3.14 27.53 28.14
CA ASP A 225 3.12 28.98 27.92
C ASP A 225 3.23 29.36 26.45
N ILE A 226 3.83 28.48 25.63
CA ILE A 226 4.04 28.72 24.18
C ILE A 226 4.11 27.45 23.38
N ALA A 227 3.36 27.44 22.28
CA ALA A 227 3.45 26.47 21.17
C ALA A 227 3.31 27.22 19.83
N TYR A 228 3.46 26.52 18.75
CA TYR A 228 3.29 27.10 17.41
C TYR A 228 2.25 26.32 16.61
N LEU A 229 1.25 27.04 16.11
CA LEU A 229 0.36 26.54 15.06
C LEU A 229 0.92 26.95 13.70
N LEU A 230 1.24 25.97 12.88
CA LEU A 230 1.69 26.12 11.50
C LEU A 230 0.50 25.89 10.57
N ARG A 231 0.13 26.91 9.81
CA ARG A 231 -0.94 26.86 8.81
C ARG A 231 -0.42 27.29 7.46
N THR A 232 -0.67 26.47 6.45
CA THR A 232 -0.31 26.80 5.06
C THR A 232 -1.53 27.41 4.38
N SER A 233 -1.41 28.63 3.83
CA SER A 233 -2.47 29.24 3.03
C SER A 233 -2.64 28.52 1.67
N ASP A 234 -3.73 28.78 0.97
CA ASP A 234 -3.99 28.25 -0.37
C ASP A 234 -2.91 28.65 -1.39
N GLU A 235 -2.23 29.74 -1.16
CA GLU A 235 -1.07 30.24 -1.96
C GLU A 235 0.24 29.52 -1.62
N GLY A 236 0.22 28.58 -0.67
CA GLY A 236 1.42 27.83 -0.24
C GLY A 236 2.29 28.56 0.80
N ILE A 237 1.84 29.71 1.34
CA ILE A 237 2.59 30.47 2.35
C ILE A 237 2.38 29.85 3.73
N LEU A 238 3.48 29.50 4.40
CA LEU A 238 3.47 28.96 5.77
C LEU A 238 3.41 30.11 6.79
N ARG A 239 2.40 30.11 7.61
CA ARG A 239 2.22 31.07 8.72
C ARG A 239 2.42 30.38 10.07
N TYR A 240 3.14 31.06 10.97
CA TYR A 240 3.38 30.64 12.35
C TYR A 240 2.55 31.50 13.30
N SER A 241 1.64 30.91 14.04
CA SER A 241 0.89 31.57 15.09
C SER A 241 1.37 31.07 16.45
N LYS A 242 1.71 31.98 17.36
CA LYS A 242 2.03 31.64 18.76
C LYS A 242 0.74 31.31 19.47
N ILE A 243 0.74 30.26 20.26
CA ILE A 243 -0.40 29.75 21.02
C ILE A 243 0.01 29.58 22.49
N ASN A 244 -0.76 30.11 23.37
CA ASN A 244 -0.67 29.78 24.78
C ASN A 244 -1.51 28.54 25.08
N ILE A 245 -0.83 27.41 25.29
CA ILE A 245 -1.48 26.10 25.50
C ILE A 245 -2.32 26.09 26.77
N LYS A 246 -1.81 26.70 27.85
CA LYS A 246 -2.53 26.79 29.12
C LYS A 246 -3.88 27.47 28.92
N ASP A 247 -3.89 28.63 28.25
CA ASP A 247 -5.11 29.39 28.00
C ASP A 247 -6.05 28.66 27.04
N ALA A 248 -5.52 28.00 26.02
CA ALA A 248 -6.31 27.19 25.07
C ALA A 248 -7.04 26.03 25.77
N ILE A 249 -6.41 25.40 26.77
CA ILE A 249 -7.02 24.25 27.48
C ILE A 249 -7.98 24.74 28.60
N THR A 250 -7.62 25.78 29.36
CA THR A 250 -8.41 26.21 30.52
C THR A 250 -9.61 27.05 30.15
N ASN A 251 -9.57 27.75 29.02
CA ASN A 251 -10.65 28.61 28.54
C ASN A 251 -11.06 28.26 27.10
N VAL A 252 -12.18 27.58 26.96
CA VAL A 252 -12.72 27.16 25.67
C VAL A 252 -12.95 28.36 24.70
N GLN A 253 -13.23 29.54 25.27
CA GLN A 253 -13.46 30.79 24.52
C GLN A 253 -12.18 31.60 24.29
N SER A 254 -11.02 31.09 24.67
CA SER A 254 -9.74 31.78 24.47
C SER A 254 -9.45 31.98 22.96
N SER A 255 -8.87 33.14 22.65
CA SER A 255 -8.32 33.42 21.31
C SER A 255 -7.23 32.43 20.90
N ASP A 256 -6.58 31.76 21.86
CA ASP A 256 -5.58 30.73 21.63
C ASP A 256 -6.19 29.36 21.32
N ASN A 257 -7.48 29.14 21.64
CA ASN A 257 -8.19 27.92 21.29
C ASN A 257 -8.76 27.97 19.86
N ILE A 258 -7.88 28.17 18.90
CA ILE A 258 -8.22 28.38 17.51
C ILE A 258 -8.90 27.13 16.92
N VAL A 259 -9.92 27.33 16.07
CA VAL A 259 -10.51 26.29 15.24
C VAL A 259 -9.50 25.87 14.17
N LEU A 260 -9.21 24.58 14.11
CA LEU A 260 -8.23 23.99 13.22
C LEU A 260 -8.76 23.88 11.78
N GLN A 261 -7.85 23.96 10.84
CA GLN A 261 -8.09 23.79 9.40
C GLN A 261 -7.34 22.54 8.88
N PRO A 262 -7.74 22.00 7.72
CA PRO A 262 -7.04 20.88 7.11
C PRO A 262 -5.55 21.12 6.97
N LYS A 263 -4.72 20.16 7.38
CA LYS A 263 -3.26 20.19 7.35
C LYS A 263 -2.59 21.16 8.35
N ASP A 264 -3.33 21.75 9.27
CA ASP A 264 -2.71 22.49 10.39
C ASP A 264 -1.76 21.57 11.16
N LYS A 265 -0.63 22.14 11.58
CA LYS A 265 0.36 21.44 12.39
C LYS A 265 0.62 22.20 13.68
N LEU A 266 0.33 21.55 14.81
CA LEU A 266 0.63 22.07 16.15
C LEU A 266 1.98 21.52 16.62
N VAL A 267 2.90 22.40 16.99
CA VAL A 267 4.22 22.05 17.50
C VAL A 267 4.32 22.43 18.96
N ILE A 268 4.40 21.44 19.84
CA ILE A 268 4.56 21.60 21.28
C ILE A 268 6.04 21.61 21.63
N LEU A 269 6.48 22.63 22.37
CA LEU A 269 7.87 22.77 22.76
C LEU A 269 8.15 22.01 24.07
N SER A 270 9.39 21.50 24.19
CA SER A 270 9.86 20.89 25.43
C SER A 270 10.61 21.93 26.28
N SER A 271 10.36 21.97 27.57
CA SER A 271 11.13 22.80 28.52
C SER A 271 12.62 22.38 28.56
N LYS A 272 12.89 21.10 28.31
CA LYS A 272 14.27 20.55 28.29
C LYS A 272 15.15 21.16 27.19
N ASN A 273 14.57 21.63 26.09
CA ASN A 273 15.33 22.28 25.01
C ASN A 273 15.79 23.72 25.32
N TYR A 274 15.30 24.26 26.41
CA TYR A 274 15.59 25.66 26.86
C TYR A 274 16.29 25.72 28.21
N THR A 275 16.72 24.57 28.75
CA THR A 275 17.51 24.48 29.99
C THR A 275 18.92 24.05 29.65
N ASP A 276 19.89 24.88 30.03
CA ASP A 276 21.29 24.51 29.90
C ASP A 276 21.63 23.39 30.85
N GLN A 277 22.33 22.36 30.40
CA GLN A 277 22.86 21.31 31.25
C GLN A 277 24.28 21.66 31.66
N TYR A 278 24.53 21.64 32.92
CA TYR A 278 25.86 21.84 33.50
C TYR A 278 26.33 20.52 34.15
N GLU A 279 27.63 20.39 34.27
CA GLU A 279 28.26 19.31 35.03
C GLU A 279 28.89 19.86 36.29
N ILE A 280 28.58 19.25 37.42
CA ILE A 280 29.18 19.54 38.71
C ILE A 280 30.01 18.34 39.16
N ALA A 281 31.33 18.52 39.27
CA ALA A 281 32.23 17.48 39.77
C ALA A 281 32.45 17.67 41.28
N ILE A 282 32.36 16.59 42.02
CA ILE A 282 32.80 16.51 43.43
C ILE A 282 33.99 15.58 43.56
N SER A 283 35.05 16.06 44.19
CA SER A 283 36.30 15.32 44.36
C SER A 283 36.92 15.62 45.74
N GLY A 284 37.99 14.93 46.10
CA GLY A 284 38.66 15.01 47.40
C GLY A 284 38.19 13.95 48.38
N ALA A 285 38.05 14.34 49.69
CA ALA A 285 37.73 13.42 50.77
C ALA A 285 36.24 13.05 50.83
N VAL A 286 35.62 12.69 49.68
CA VAL A 286 34.29 12.05 49.58
C VAL A 286 34.48 10.54 49.24
N ARG A 287 33.51 9.72 49.62
CA ARG A 287 33.62 8.27 49.46
C ARG A 287 33.63 7.87 47.99
N THR A 288 32.79 8.51 47.18
CA THR A 288 32.67 8.22 45.73
C THR A 288 32.76 9.51 44.93
N PRO A 289 33.99 10.00 44.58
CA PRO A 289 34.15 11.16 43.71
C PRO A 289 33.44 10.91 42.37
N SER A 290 32.64 11.87 41.91
CA SER A 290 31.83 11.70 40.66
C SER A 290 31.48 13.05 40.06
N THR A 291 30.96 13.00 38.82
CA THR A 291 30.40 14.15 38.10
C THR A 291 28.91 13.96 37.96
N TYR A 292 28.14 14.96 38.32
CA TYR A 292 26.68 14.92 38.23
C TYR A 292 26.19 15.95 37.20
N LYS A 293 25.19 15.55 36.43
CA LYS A 293 24.50 16.48 35.53
C LYS A 293 23.50 17.31 36.28
N TYR A 294 23.46 18.59 35.97
CA TYR A 294 22.63 19.57 36.64
C TYR A 294 21.93 20.46 35.61
N ASN A 295 20.64 20.69 35.77
CA ASN A 295 19.88 21.61 34.93
C ASN A 295 19.64 22.94 35.66
N THR A 296 19.50 24.03 34.89
CA THR A 296 19.33 25.39 35.45
C THR A 296 18.14 25.54 36.42
N GLY A 297 17.18 24.65 36.41
CA GLY A 297 16.01 24.62 37.28
C GLY A 297 16.16 23.74 38.52
N ASP A 298 17.24 22.97 38.64
CA ASP A 298 17.40 22.03 39.74
C ASP A 298 17.84 22.74 41.00
N SER A 299 17.28 22.37 42.15
CA SER A 299 17.67 22.90 43.48
C SER A 299 18.69 21.94 44.10
N LEU A 300 19.92 22.01 43.67
CA LEU A 300 21.01 21.15 44.18
C LEU A 300 21.92 21.96 45.13
N LYS A 301 22.06 21.49 46.34
CA LYS A 301 22.94 22.08 47.37
C LYS A 301 24.20 21.27 47.56
N ILE A 302 25.25 21.87 48.15
CA ILE A 302 26.51 21.19 48.43
C ILE A 302 26.29 19.92 49.27
N ASN A 303 25.41 19.97 50.27
CA ASN A 303 25.08 18.82 51.11
C ASN A 303 24.47 17.67 50.30
N ASP A 304 23.66 17.98 49.29
CA ASP A 304 23.06 16.97 48.43
C ASP A 304 24.17 16.26 47.58
N LEU A 305 25.13 17.03 47.07
CA LEU A 305 26.28 16.49 46.36
C LEU A 305 27.16 15.59 47.25
N ILE A 306 27.40 16.00 48.51
CA ILE A 306 28.15 15.19 49.47
C ILE A 306 27.41 13.86 49.74
N THR A 307 26.11 13.96 49.95
CA THR A 307 25.23 12.77 50.17
C THR A 307 25.24 11.84 48.96
N LEU A 308 25.11 12.35 47.75
CA LEU A 308 25.17 11.60 46.51
C LEU A 308 26.53 10.97 46.27
N ALA A 309 27.60 11.60 46.76
CA ALA A 309 28.97 11.05 46.74
C ALA A 309 29.23 10.03 47.86
N GLY A 310 28.21 9.58 48.58
CA GLY A 310 28.29 8.57 49.66
C GLY A 310 28.75 9.14 50.99
N GLY A 311 28.81 10.45 51.14
CA GLY A 311 29.27 11.12 52.36
C GLY A 311 30.77 11.41 52.37
N LEU A 312 31.22 12.00 53.46
CA LEU A 312 32.63 12.35 53.68
C LEU A 312 33.42 11.12 54.20
N LYS A 313 34.69 11.07 53.89
CA LYS A 313 35.64 10.14 54.52
C LYS A 313 36.10 10.67 55.86
N GLU A 314 36.73 9.80 56.69
CA GLU A 314 37.25 10.17 58.04
C GLU A 314 38.36 11.24 57.98
N GLU A 315 39.12 11.30 56.85
CA GLU A 315 40.14 12.29 56.62
C GLU A 315 39.63 13.65 56.13
N ALA A 316 38.30 13.84 55.96
CA ALA A 316 37.75 15.08 55.50
C ALA A 316 37.94 16.24 56.47
N THR A 317 38.35 17.38 55.99
CA THR A 317 38.47 18.62 56.75
C THR A 317 37.14 19.39 56.75
N ASP A 318 37.03 20.38 57.66
CA ASP A 318 35.81 21.22 57.77
C ASP A 318 35.65 22.23 56.63
N PHE A 319 36.48 22.20 55.61
CA PHE A 319 36.46 23.14 54.51
C PHE A 319 36.19 22.44 53.16
N ALA A 320 35.32 23.04 52.38
CA ALA A 320 35.08 22.69 51.00
C ALA A 320 35.31 23.92 50.09
N TYR A 321 35.93 23.69 48.92
CA TYR A 321 36.18 24.73 47.92
C TYR A 321 35.22 24.56 46.73
N VAL A 322 34.57 25.66 46.35
CA VAL A 322 33.67 25.68 45.17
C VAL A 322 34.39 26.46 44.07
N TYR A 323 34.74 25.82 42.98
CA TYR A 323 35.32 26.46 41.79
C TYR A 323 34.17 26.65 40.75
N ARG A 324 34.02 27.88 40.26
CA ARG A 324 33.11 28.22 39.18
C ARG A 324 33.96 28.68 37.98
N LYS A 325 33.68 28.09 36.82
CA LYS A 325 34.24 28.54 35.55
C LYS A 325 33.42 29.67 34.97
#